data_e0c23ca6111a9211397a58ffbf77687f
#
_entry.id   e0c23ca6111a9211397a58ffbf77687f
#
_cell.length_a   1.000
_cell.length_b   1.000
_cell.length_c   1.000
_cell.angle_alpha   90.00
_cell.angle_beta   90.00
_cell.angle_gamma   90.00
#
_symmetry.space_group_name_H-M   'P 1'
#
loop_
_entity.id
_entity.type
_entity.pdbx_description
1 polymer ?
#
loop_
_entity_poly.entity_id
_entity_poly.type
_entity_poly.pdbx_seq_one_letter_code
_entity_poly.pdbx_strand_id
1 'polypeptide(L)'
;MLRCQSPISGRNLENVAITGEGAIDGNGHYWRPLKREKVTESVWKQTTARGGVYKRPTYWFPYPETLKGDTISNMNVPQNLQTEEEWQSVRHFLRPVMVSLIECKNVWLQGVIFQNSPAWNLHPLMCENVLVEDVQVRNPSYAQNGDGLDLESCKNALIVNSTFDVGDDGICLKSGKDEDGRLSLIHISEPTRQEA
;
A
#
# COMPACT_ATOMS: atom_id res chain seq x y z
N MET A 1 -10.24 2.57 2.48
CA MET A 1 -9.77 2.08 3.81
C MET A 1 -8.97 3.16 4.48
N LEU A 2 -9.26 3.48 5.74
CA LEU A 2 -8.48 4.45 6.50
C LEU A 2 -7.06 3.95 6.75
N ARG A 3 -6.09 4.83 6.60
CA ARG A 3 -4.66 4.58 6.79
C ARG A 3 -4.02 5.77 7.48
N CYS A 4 -2.86 5.55 8.11
CA CYS A 4 -2.00 6.67 8.48
C CYS A 4 -1.60 7.46 7.24
N GLN A 5 -1.26 8.72 7.43
CA GLN A 5 -0.71 9.53 6.34
C GLN A 5 0.50 8.84 5.73
N SER A 6 0.51 8.76 4.42
CA SER A 6 1.62 8.20 3.66
C SER A 6 2.87 9.09 3.78
N PRO A 7 4.06 8.49 3.90
CA PRO A 7 5.31 9.27 3.96
C PRO A 7 5.52 10.15 2.71
N ILE A 8 5.05 9.67 1.56
CA ILE A 8 5.00 10.46 0.34
C ILE A 8 3.54 10.57 -0.05
N SER A 9 3.00 11.78 0.00
CA SER A 9 1.59 12.03 -0.28
C SER A 9 1.37 13.36 -1.00
N GLY A 10 0.38 13.37 -1.87
CA GLY A 10 -0.06 14.57 -2.59
C GLY A 10 -1.55 14.50 -2.91
N ARG A 11 -2.21 15.65 -2.90
CA ARG A 11 -3.62 15.76 -3.30
C ARG A 11 -3.82 16.98 -4.17
N ASN A 12 -4.61 16.84 -5.25
CA ASN A 12 -4.95 17.91 -6.18
C ASN A 12 -3.71 18.62 -6.76
N LEU A 13 -2.64 17.86 -7.01
CA LEU A 13 -1.41 18.39 -7.58
C LEU A 13 -1.36 18.14 -9.09
N GLU A 14 -0.67 19.03 -9.80
CA GLU A 14 -0.38 18.87 -11.23
C GLU A 14 1.13 18.80 -11.47
N ASN A 15 1.54 17.99 -12.46
CA ASN A 15 2.92 17.81 -12.88
C ASN A 15 3.82 17.30 -11.74
N VAL A 16 3.42 16.19 -11.14
CA VAL A 16 4.13 15.52 -10.03
C VAL A 16 5.08 14.48 -10.57
N ALA A 17 6.33 14.52 -10.15
CA ALA A 17 7.30 13.51 -10.53
C ALA A 17 8.11 13.00 -9.33
N ILE A 18 8.39 11.70 -9.33
CA ILE A 18 9.40 11.05 -8.48
C ILE A 18 10.33 10.31 -9.42
N THR A 19 11.53 10.84 -9.61
CA THR A 19 12.49 10.35 -10.60
C THR A 19 13.87 10.13 -10.02
N GLY A 20 14.66 9.28 -10.66
CA GLY A 20 16.04 9.01 -10.28
C GLY A 20 16.33 7.51 -10.14
N GLU A 21 17.55 7.17 -9.74
CA GLU A 21 18.03 5.78 -9.62
C GLU A 21 18.15 5.31 -8.15
N GLY A 22 17.59 6.04 -7.22
CA GLY A 22 17.63 5.74 -5.80
C GLY A 22 16.61 4.73 -5.33
N ALA A 23 16.72 4.31 -4.07
CA ALA A 23 15.75 3.46 -3.40
C ALA A 23 15.04 4.22 -2.28
N ILE A 24 13.72 4.06 -2.22
CA ILE A 24 12.87 4.53 -1.13
C ILE A 24 12.43 3.31 -0.34
N ASP A 25 12.87 3.22 0.92
CA ASP A 25 12.54 2.12 1.82
C ASP A 25 11.52 2.56 2.87
N GLY A 26 10.40 1.89 2.91
CA GLY A 26 9.29 2.20 3.82
C GLY A 26 9.45 1.66 5.23
N ASN A 27 10.54 0.94 5.55
CA ASN A 27 10.77 0.29 6.85
C ASN A 27 9.56 -0.56 7.33
N GLY A 28 8.89 -1.20 6.40
CA GLY A 28 7.63 -1.90 6.65
C GLY A 28 7.69 -3.01 7.69
N HIS A 29 8.89 -3.54 7.95
CA HIS A 29 9.09 -4.56 8.97
C HIS A 29 8.78 -4.08 10.40
N TYR A 30 8.73 -2.77 10.64
CA TYR A 30 8.27 -2.21 11.91
C TYR A 30 6.74 -2.13 12.01
N TRP A 31 6.04 -2.27 10.90
CA TRP A 31 4.59 -2.11 10.85
C TRP A 31 3.84 -3.42 10.61
N ARG A 32 4.44 -4.32 9.83
CA ARG A 32 3.74 -5.48 9.32
C ARG A 32 3.53 -6.56 10.36
N PRO A 33 2.31 -7.12 10.43
CA PRO A 33 2.08 -8.36 11.14
C PRO A 33 2.80 -9.51 10.43
N LEU A 34 3.04 -10.60 11.16
CA LEU A 34 3.65 -11.79 10.63
C LEU A 34 2.79 -13.02 10.92
N LYS A 35 2.53 -13.81 9.89
CA LYS A 35 1.90 -15.12 10.00
C LYS A 35 2.97 -16.20 9.89
N ARG A 36 2.96 -17.14 10.82
CA ARG A 36 3.99 -18.19 10.92
C ARG A 36 4.04 -19.05 9.65
N GLU A 37 2.89 -19.36 9.08
CA GLU A 37 2.78 -20.17 7.86
C GLU A 37 3.36 -19.51 6.60
N LYS A 38 3.65 -18.22 6.66
CA LYS A 38 4.20 -17.44 5.53
C LYS A 38 5.72 -17.33 5.55
N VAL A 39 6.39 -17.84 6.58
CA VAL A 39 7.84 -17.65 6.75
C VAL A 39 8.52 -18.92 7.26
N THR A 40 9.84 -18.98 7.10
CA THR A 40 10.66 -20.04 7.70
C THR A 40 10.72 -19.88 9.21
N GLU A 41 11.02 -20.98 9.90
CA GLU A 41 11.19 -20.96 11.37
C GLU A 41 12.27 -19.97 11.83
N SER A 42 13.33 -19.81 11.06
CA SER A 42 14.41 -18.84 11.34
C SER A 42 13.89 -17.41 11.31
N VAL A 43 13.19 -17.03 10.23
CA VAL A 43 12.60 -15.69 10.09
C VAL A 43 11.56 -15.43 11.17
N TRP A 44 10.74 -16.44 11.51
CA TRP A 44 9.77 -16.33 12.59
C TRP A 44 10.44 -16.00 13.92
N LYS A 45 11.41 -16.82 14.33
CA LYS A 45 12.15 -16.62 15.59
C LYS A 45 12.86 -15.26 15.63
N GLN A 46 13.57 -14.90 14.57
CA GLN A 46 14.28 -13.63 14.51
C GLN A 46 13.33 -12.42 14.61
N THR A 47 12.19 -12.49 13.94
CA THR A 47 11.22 -11.39 13.93
C THR A 47 10.53 -11.26 15.28
N THR A 48 10.06 -12.35 15.85
CA THR A 48 9.32 -12.33 17.12
C THR A 48 10.20 -12.08 18.34
N ALA A 49 11.51 -12.33 18.25
CA ALA A 49 12.47 -12.01 19.31
C ALA A 49 12.59 -10.49 19.57
N ARG A 50 12.11 -9.65 18.66
CA ARG A 50 12.08 -8.19 18.86
C ARG A 50 11.02 -7.71 19.85
N GLY A 51 10.25 -8.61 20.43
CA GLY A 51 9.10 -8.28 21.26
C GLY A 51 7.79 -8.31 20.46
N GLY A 52 6.82 -7.47 20.85
CA GLY A 52 5.50 -7.48 20.23
C GLY A 52 4.49 -8.37 20.94
N VAL A 53 3.37 -8.64 20.29
CA VAL A 53 2.24 -9.38 20.87
C VAL A 53 1.69 -10.41 19.90
N TYR A 54 1.03 -11.43 20.43
CA TYR A 54 0.39 -12.47 19.63
C TYR A 54 -1.13 -12.31 19.67
N LYS A 55 -1.76 -12.23 18.53
CA LYS A 55 -3.22 -12.39 18.39
C LYS A 55 -3.62 -13.87 18.61
N ARG A 56 -2.78 -14.78 18.14
CA ARG A 56 -2.84 -16.24 18.31
C ARG A 56 -1.43 -16.80 18.12
N PRO A 57 -1.13 -18.05 18.52
CA PRO A 57 0.23 -18.62 18.50
C PRO A 57 0.95 -18.54 17.15
N THR A 58 0.21 -18.41 16.05
CA THR A 58 0.74 -18.33 14.68
C THR A 58 0.59 -16.96 14.04
N TYR A 59 0.15 -15.93 14.78
CA TYR A 59 -0.06 -14.59 14.25
C TYR A 59 0.46 -13.54 15.22
N TRP A 60 1.56 -12.93 14.86
CA TRP A 60 2.30 -11.94 15.64
C TRP A 60 2.11 -10.52 15.10
N PHE A 61 2.07 -9.56 16.00
CA PHE A 61 2.04 -8.13 15.71
C PHE A 61 3.20 -7.41 16.38
N PRO A 62 3.82 -6.41 15.71
CA PRO A 62 4.93 -5.67 16.28
C PRO A 62 4.54 -4.81 17.49
N TYR A 63 3.27 -4.39 17.59
CA TYR A 63 2.78 -3.48 18.64
C TYR A 63 1.43 -3.92 19.20
N PRO A 64 1.20 -3.72 20.53
CA PRO A 64 -0.08 -4.01 21.17
C PRO A 64 -1.27 -3.23 20.57
N GLU A 65 -1.05 -1.99 20.14
CA GLU A 65 -2.05 -1.11 19.53
C GLU A 65 -2.64 -1.71 18.24
N THR A 66 -1.89 -2.57 17.57
CA THR A 66 -2.37 -3.31 16.40
C THR A 66 -3.52 -4.26 16.77
N LEU A 67 -3.44 -4.90 17.94
CA LEU A 67 -4.54 -5.75 18.44
C LEU A 67 -5.80 -4.93 18.71
N LYS A 68 -5.67 -3.75 19.28
CA LYS A 68 -6.81 -2.87 19.55
C LYS A 68 -7.51 -2.48 18.24
N GLY A 69 -6.75 -2.08 17.22
CA GLY A 69 -7.30 -1.76 15.92
C GLY A 69 -7.95 -2.96 15.22
N ASP A 70 -7.37 -4.15 15.38
CA ASP A 70 -7.90 -5.39 14.81
C ASP A 70 -9.25 -5.85 15.42
N THR A 71 -9.58 -5.38 16.62
CA THR A 71 -10.87 -5.67 17.27
C THR A 71 -12.00 -4.73 16.86
N ILE A 72 -11.69 -3.62 16.19
CA ILE A 72 -12.70 -2.66 15.74
C ILE A 72 -13.41 -3.21 14.51
N SER A 73 -14.72 -3.42 14.63
CA SER A 73 -15.55 -3.81 13.50
C SER A 73 -15.59 -2.67 12.48
N ASN A 74 -15.40 -2.95 11.21
CA ASN A 74 -15.46 -1.96 10.14
C ASN A 74 -14.50 -0.75 10.33
N MET A 75 -13.20 -1.03 10.34
CA MET A 75 -12.17 0.01 10.41
C MET A 75 -12.17 1.00 9.22
N ASN A 76 -12.99 0.78 8.19
CA ASN A 76 -13.17 1.74 7.11
C ASN A 76 -14.03 2.94 7.53
N VAL A 77 -14.97 2.71 8.46
CA VAL A 77 -15.86 3.75 9.02
C VAL A 77 -15.98 3.48 10.52
N PRO A 78 -14.91 3.66 11.31
CA PRO A 78 -14.96 3.39 12.74
C PRO A 78 -15.80 4.45 13.43
N GLN A 79 -16.88 4.01 14.08
CA GLN A 79 -17.78 4.90 14.80
C GLN A 79 -17.29 5.28 16.20
N ASN A 80 -16.29 4.55 16.69
CA ASN A 80 -15.80 4.65 18.06
C ASN A 80 -14.50 5.44 18.19
N LEU A 81 -14.01 6.06 17.11
CA LEU A 81 -12.78 6.86 17.11
C LEU A 81 -13.13 8.28 16.71
N GLN A 82 -13.18 9.18 17.70
CA GLN A 82 -13.56 10.59 17.52
C GLN A 82 -12.44 11.55 17.91
N THR A 83 -11.65 11.19 18.92
CA THR A 83 -10.55 12.02 19.40
C THR A 83 -9.21 11.60 18.80
N GLU A 84 -8.24 12.51 18.85
CA GLU A 84 -6.88 12.21 18.37
C GLU A 84 -6.23 11.08 19.18
N GLU A 85 -6.44 11.06 20.50
CA GLU A 85 -5.92 10.01 21.38
C GLU A 85 -6.49 8.64 21.01
N GLU A 86 -7.77 8.57 20.65
CA GLU A 86 -8.40 7.33 20.19
C GLU A 86 -7.77 6.86 18.86
N TRP A 87 -7.56 7.76 17.91
CA TRP A 87 -6.87 7.45 16.66
C TRP A 87 -5.42 7.02 16.87
N GLN A 88 -4.68 7.71 17.72
CA GLN A 88 -3.31 7.34 18.07
C GLN A 88 -3.25 5.95 18.71
N SER A 89 -4.24 5.58 19.51
CA SER A 89 -4.31 4.27 20.17
C SER A 89 -4.44 3.08 19.21
N VAL A 90 -4.76 3.30 17.95
CA VAL A 90 -4.86 2.26 16.90
C VAL A 90 -3.91 2.51 15.72
N ARG A 91 -3.05 3.49 15.83
CA ARG A 91 -2.17 3.95 14.74
C ARG A 91 -1.42 2.82 14.06
N HIS A 92 -0.84 1.89 14.82
CA HIS A 92 -0.05 0.80 14.27
C HIS A 92 -0.87 -0.23 13.50
N PHE A 93 -2.19 -0.25 13.70
CA PHE A 93 -3.09 -1.02 12.84
C PHE A 93 -3.30 -0.35 11.48
N LEU A 94 -3.32 0.99 11.45
CA LEU A 94 -3.55 1.80 10.27
C LEU A 94 -2.26 2.01 9.45
N ARG A 95 -1.58 0.94 9.12
CA ARG A 95 -0.31 0.96 8.38
C ARG A 95 -0.36 1.90 7.17
N PRO A 96 0.60 2.83 7.00
CA PRO A 96 0.58 3.74 5.85
C PRO A 96 0.86 3.01 4.53
N VAL A 97 0.28 3.51 3.47
CA VAL A 97 0.72 3.28 2.09
C VAL A 97 1.99 4.09 1.86
N MET A 98 2.96 3.59 1.09
CA MET A 98 4.22 4.31 0.90
C MET A 98 4.04 5.59 0.10
N VAL A 99 3.41 5.51 -1.06
CA VAL A 99 3.13 6.65 -1.94
C VAL A 99 1.63 6.74 -2.18
N SER A 100 0.99 7.82 -1.76
CA SER A 100 -0.43 8.08 -1.97
C SER A 100 -0.62 9.40 -2.71
N LEU A 101 -1.08 9.31 -3.94
CA LEU A 101 -1.38 10.46 -4.79
C LEU A 101 -2.88 10.46 -5.08
N ILE A 102 -3.58 11.53 -4.70
CA ILE A 102 -5.03 11.59 -4.78
C ILE A 102 -5.43 12.77 -5.67
N GLU A 103 -6.26 12.50 -6.70
CA GLU A 103 -6.78 13.53 -7.60
C GLU A 103 -5.65 14.37 -8.26
N CYS A 104 -4.49 13.73 -8.52
CA CYS A 104 -3.36 14.37 -9.16
C CYS A 104 -3.40 14.21 -10.69
N LYS A 105 -2.80 15.14 -11.42
CA LYS A 105 -2.68 15.09 -12.87
C LYS A 105 -1.23 15.11 -13.32
N ASN A 106 -0.95 14.40 -14.41
CA ASN A 106 0.38 14.28 -14.98
C ASN A 106 1.40 13.79 -13.94
N VAL A 107 1.19 12.55 -13.48
CA VAL A 107 2.04 11.88 -12.50
C VAL A 107 3.09 11.07 -13.24
N TRP A 108 4.38 11.24 -12.88
CA TRP A 108 5.48 10.49 -13.45
C TRP A 108 6.36 9.87 -12.36
N LEU A 109 6.44 8.55 -12.37
CA LEU A 109 7.31 7.76 -11.51
C LEU A 109 8.34 7.07 -12.39
N GLN A 110 9.63 7.37 -12.23
CA GLN A 110 10.68 6.85 -13.11
C GLN A 110 11.94 6.45 -12.38
N GLY A 111 12.46 5.25 -12.70
CA GLY A 111 13.81 4.79 -12.36
C GLY A 111 13.99 4.39 -10.88
N VAL A 112 13.05 4.74 -10.01
CA VAL A 112 13.15 4.58 -8.56
C VAL A 112 12.81 3.16 -8.12
N ILE A 113 13.50 2.67 -7.11
CA ILE A 113 13.16 1.43 -6.40
C ILE A 113 12.29 1.80 -5.19
N PHE A 114 11.05 1.33 -5.14
CA PHE A 114 10.18 1.41 -3.98
C PHE A 114 10.18 0.07 -3.27
N GLN A 115 10.56 0.03 -2.01
CA GLN A 115 10.69 -1.24 -1.31
C GLN A 115 10.23 -1.20 0.13
N ASN A 116 9.87 -2.38 0.65
CA ASN A 116 9.61 -2.62 2.05
C ASN A 116 8.52 -1.70 2.65
N SER A 117 7.43 -1.50 1.90
CA SER A 117 6.29 -0.70 2.37
C SER A 117 5.59 -1.32 3.58
N PRO A 118 5.06 -0.51 4.50
CA PRO A 118 4.21 -0.99 5.59
C PRO A 118 2.92 -1.68 5.13
N ALA A 119 2.34 -1.22 4.03
CA ALA A 119 1.16 -1.76 3.36
C ALA A 119 1.39 -1.69 1.85
N TRP A 120 0.41 -1.24 1.06
CA TRP A 120 0.58 -0.99 -0.39
C TRP A 120 1.77 -0.09 -0.67
N ASN A 121 2.43 -0.25 -1.81
CA ASN A 121 3.52 0.63 -2.21
C ASN A 121 3.02 1.89 -2.90
N LEU A 122 2.53 1.75 -4.12
CA LEU A 122 2.12 2.87 -4.97
C LEU A 122 0.59 2.90 -5.08
N HIS A 123 -0.02 3.99 -4.66
CA HIS A 123 -1.47 4.15 -4.68
C HIS A 123 -1.87 5.51 -5.28
N PRO A 124 -1.92 5.61 -6.60
CA PRO A 124 -2.64 6.68 -7.26
C PRO A 124 -4.15 6.41 -7.20
N LEU A 125 -4.88 7.39 -6.67
CA LEU A 125 -6.34 7.38 -6.52
C LEU A 125 -6.93 8.55 -7.29
N MET A 126 -7.86 8.26 -8.21
CA MET A 126 -8.53 9.26 -9.03
C MET A 126 -7.56 10.19 -9.79
N CYS A 127 -6.39 9.68 -10.14
CA CYS A 127 -5.37 10.40 -10.87
C CYS A 127 -5.59 10.31 -12.39
N GLU A 128 -5.11 11.32 -13.12
CA GLU A 128 -5.17 11.37 -14.57
C GLU A 128 -3.76 11.50 -15.17
N ASN A 129 -3.48 10.77 -16.26
CA ASN A 129 -2.19 10.70 -16.94
C ASN A 129 -1.07 10.23 -16.00
N VAL A 130 -1.11 8.96 -15.61
CA VAL A 130 -0.11 8.33 -14.72
C VAL A 130 0.88 7.53 -15.57
N LEU A 131 2.16 7.91 -15.54
CA LEU A 131 3.25 7.16 -16.15
C LEU A 131 4.11 6.51 -15.06
N VAL A 132 4.28 5.19 -15.15
CA VAL A 132 5.21 4.42 -14.32
C VAL A 132 6.22 3.74 -15.24
N GLU A 133 7.46 4.19 -15.22
CA GLU A 133 8.49 3.81 -16.17
C GLU A 133 9.77 3.40 -15.45
N ASP A 134 10.35 2.26 -15.84
CA ASP A 134 11.62 1.74 -15.26
C ASP A 134 11.62 1.63 -13.72
N VAL A 135 10.45 1.46 -13.11
CA VAL A 135 10.29 1.39 -11.66
C VAL A 135 10.43 -0.05 -11.19
N GLN A 136 11.04 -0.24 -10.03
CA GLN A 136 11.06 -1.52 -9.34
C GLN A 136 10.32 -1.41 -8.01
N VAL A 137 9.33 -2.27 -7.81
CA VAL A 137 8.59 -2.34 -6.54
C VAL A 137 8.86 -3.67 -5.88
N ARG A 138 9.34 -3.66 -4.64
CA ARG A 138 9.75 -4.86 -3.91
C ARG A 138 9.15 -4.90 -2.52
N ASN A 139 8.52 -6.01 -2.19
CA ASN A 139 8.13 -6.34 -0.82
C ASN A 139 8.45 -7.81 -0.53
N PRO A 140 8.76 -8.17 0.72
CA PRO A 140 8.92 -9.59 1.07
C PRO A 140 7.67 -10.39 0.73
N SER A 141 7.83 -11.64 0.30
CA SER A 141 6.73 -12.55 -0.06
C SER A 141 5.69 -12.76 1.05
N TYR A 142 6.05 -12.52 2.29
CA TYR A 142 5.16 -12.59 3.44
C TYR A 142 4.50 -11.25 3.81
N ALA A 143 4.76 -10.18 3.06
CA ALA A 143 4.20 -8.86 3.34
C ALA A 143 2.69 -8.86 3.10
N GLN A 144 1.93 -8.88 4.18
CA GLN A 144 0.47 -8.82 4.12
C GLN A 144 -0.01 -7.45 3.67
N ASN A 145 -0.88 -7.40 2.65
CA ASN A 145 -1.28 -6.19 1.95
C ASN A 145 -0.06 -5.41 1.42
N GLY A 146 0.91 -6.12 0.91
CA GLY A 146 2.14 -5.56 0.36
C GLY A 146 2.07 -5.38 -1.15
N ASP A 147 0.89 -4.97 -1.66
CA ASP A 147 0.60 -4.76 -3.07
C ASP A 147 1.61 -3.79 -3.71
N GLY A 148 1.90 -4.00 -4.98
CA GLY A 148 2.88 -3.21 -5.71
C GLY A 148 2.33 -1.88 -6.18
N LEU A 149 1.32 -1.92 -7.02
CA LEU A 149 0.67 -0.74 -7.58
C LEU A 149 -0.85 -0.92 -7.57
N ASP A 150 -1.54 -0.05 -6.89
CA ASP A 150 -2.98 0.03 -6.82
C ASP A 150 -3.48 1.24 -7.60
N LEU A 151 -3.85 1.02 -8.85
CA LEU A 151 -4.50 2.04 -9.69
C LEU A 151 -5.99 2.07 -9.35
N GLU A 152 -6.40 3.03 -8.52
CA GLU A 152 -7.77 3.15 -8.07
C GLU A 152 -8.46 4.32 -8.78
N SER A 153 -9.48 4.02 -9.61
CA SER A 153 -10.26 5.04 -10.35
C SER A 153 -9.41 6.01 -11.18
N CYS A 154 -8.26 5.58 -11.65
CA CYS A 154 -7.35 6.39 -12.48
C CYS A 154 -7.77 6.39 -13.94
N LYS A 155 -7.36 7.45 -14.67
CA LYS A 155 -7.58 7.63 -16.09
C LYS A 155 -6.23 7.81 -16.81
N ASN A 156 -6.06 7.14 -17.96
CA ASN A 156 -4.83 7.20 -18.77
C ASN A 156 -3.58 6.80 -17.97
N ALA A 157 -3.51 5.57 -17.52
CA ALA A 157 -2.32 5.03 -16.87
C ALA A 157 -1.49 4.19 -17.85
N LEU A 158 -0.19 4.44 -17.89
CA LEU A 158 0.79 3.66 -18.65
C LEU A 158 1.88 3.13 -17.72
N ILE A 159 2.11 1.83 -17.76
CA ILE A 159 3.16 1.15 -17.01
C ILE A 159 4.08 0.48 -18.01
N VAL A 160 5.35 0.83 -18.00
CA VAL A 160 6.33 0.33 -18.95
C VAL A 160 7.67 0.00 -18.28
N ASN A 161 8.34 -1.07 -18.72
CA ASN A 161 9.64 -1.52 -18.24
C ASN A 161 9.76 -1.63 -16.71
N SER A 162 8.65 -1.87 -16.01
CA SER A 162 8.60 -1.86 -14.55
C SER A 162 8.43 -3.27 -13.99
N THR A 163 8.97 -3.51 -12.80
CA THR A 163 8.95 -4.81 -12.13
C THR A 163 8.25 -4.71 -10.77
N PHE A 164 7.37 -5.66 -10.49
CA PHE A 164 6.63 -5.75 -9.23
C PHE A 164 6.87 -7.13 -8.60
N ASP A 165 7.79 -7.20 -7.65
CA ASP A 165 8.11 -8.41 -6.87
C ASP A 165 7.65 -8.19 -5.43
N VAL A 166 6.44 -8.66 -5.13
CA VAL A 166 5.74 -8.32 -3.89
C VAL A 166 5.05 -9.55 -3.28
N GLY A 167 4.60 -9.41 -2.05
CA GLY A 167 3.98 -10.50 -1.28
C GLY A 167 2.46 -10.57 -1.36
N ASP A 168 1.84 -9.66 -2.08
CA ASP A 168 0.40 -9.61 -2.38
C ASP A 168 0.25 -9.28 -3.89
N ASP A 169 -0.80 -8.60 -4.32
CA ASP A 169 -1.04 -8.30 -5.72
C ASP A 169 0.08 -7.42 -6.34
N GLY A 170 0.59 -7.79 -7.51
CA GLY A 170 1.61 -7.00 -8.22
C GLY A 170 1.05 -5.68 -8.72
N ILE A 171 -0.01 -5.74 -9.50
CA ILE A 171 -0.76 -4.59 -10.03
C ILE A 171 -2.24 -4.85 -9.85
N CYS A 172 -2.92 -3.92 -9.18
CA CYS A 172 -4.36 -3.92 -9.00
C CYS A 172 -5.03 -2.78 -9.76
N LEU A 173 -6.07 -3.10 -10.48
CA LEU A 173 -6.99 -2.11 -11.03
C LEU A 173 -8.24 -2.10 -10.15
N LYS A 174 -8.46 -1.00 -9.45
CA LYS A 174 -9.57 -0.84 -8.50
C LYS A 174 -10.51 0.27 -8.96
N SER A 175 -11.81 0.00 -8.83
CA SER A 175 -12.85 0.99 -9.09
C SER A 175 -13.35 1.49 -7.77
N GLY A 176 -12.87 2.15 -6.93
CA GLY A 176 -13.34 2.71 -5.66
C GLY A 176 -14.63 2.10 -5.08
N LYS A 177 -15.09 2.64 -4.00
CA LYS A 177 -16.35 2.26 -3.37
C LYS A 177 -17.34 3.43 -3.39
N ASP A 178 -18.62 3.11 -3.30
CA ASP A 178 -19.71 4.07 -3.16
C ASP A 178 -19.77 5.08 -4.34
N GLU A 179 -19.82 6.35 -4.07
CA GLU A 179 -19.87 7.40 -5.09
C GLU A 179 -18.61 7.46 -5.94
N ASP A 180 -17.44 7.32 -5.33
CA ASP A 180 -16.15 7.29 -6.03
C ASP A 180 -16.07 6.12 -7.02
N GLY A 181 -16.62 4.96 -6.63
CA GLY A 181 -16.70 3.80 -7.50
C GLY A 181 -17.61 4.01 -8.71
N ARG A 182 -18.66 4.79 -8.58
CA ARG A 182 -19.57 5.10 -9.68
C ARG A 182 -18.94 6.02 -10.73
N LEU A 183 -18.04 6.90 -10.32
CA LEU A 183 -17.29 7.76 -11.23
C LEU A 183 -16.25 6.98 -12.05
N SER A 184 -15.81 5.84 -11.55
CA SER A 184 -14.78 4.99 -12.15
C SER A 184 -15.29 4.03 -13.23
N LEU A 185 -16.58 3.73 -13.26
CA LEU A 185 -17.17 2.69 -14.14
C LEU A 185 -17.10 2.97 -15.64
N ILE A 186 -16.53 4.08 -16.07
CA ILE A 186 -16.59 4.53 -17.46
C ILE A 186 -15.39 4.08 -18.30
N HIS A 187 -14.34 3.52 -17.68
CA HIS A 187 -13.12 3.17 -18.42
C HIS A 187 -12.75 1.70 -18.23
N ILE A 188 -13.15 0.89 -19.19
CA ILE A 188 -12.67 -0.46 -19.38
C ILE A 188 -11.26 -0.33 -19.98
N SER A 189 -10.25 -0.88 -19.30
CA SER A 189 -8.94 -1.09 -19.89
C SER A 189 -9.07 -2.20 -20.93
N GLU A 190 -8.86 -1.92 -22.19
CA GLU A 190 -8.69 -2.95 -23.17
C GLU A 190 -7.27 -3.56 -23.01
N PRO A 191 -7.13 -4.88 -22.84
CA PRO A 191 -5.84 -5.51 -22.90
C PRO A 191 -5.31 -5.36 -24.34
N THR A 192 -4.26 -4.60 -24.54
CA THR A 192 -3.52 -4.61 -25.79
C THR A 192 -2.89 -5.98 -25.92
N ARG A 193 -3.47 -6.83 -26.77
CA ARG A 193 -2.85 -8.06 -27.22
C ARG A 193 -1.62 -7.64 -28.03
N GLN A 194 -0.43 -7.88 -27.47
CA GLN A 194 0.77 -7.88 -28.27
C GLN A 194 0.72 -9.16 -29.12
N GLU A 195 0.38 -9.01 -30.38
CA GLU A 195 0.57 -10.11 -31.33
C GLU A 195 2.08 -10.31 -31.50
N ALA A 196 2.52 -11.51 -31.16
CA ALA A 196 3.88 -11.95 -31.40
C ALA A 196 4.14 -12.18 -32.90
#